data_ffb0d5813ff8a885f4ba9787bf7c6564
#
_entry.id   ffb0d5813ff8a885f4ba9787bf7c6564
#
_cell.length_a   1.000
_cell.length_b   1.000
_cell.length_c   1.000
_cell.angle_alpha   90.00
_cell.angle_beta   90.00
_cell.angle_gamma   90.00
#
_symmetry.space_group_name_H-M   'P 1'
#
loop_
_entity.id
_entity.type
_entity.pdbx_description
1 polymer ?
#
loop_
_entity_poly.entity_id
_entity_poly.type
_entity_poly.pdbx_seq_one_letter_code
_entity_poly.pdbx_strand_id
1 'polypeptide(L)'
;MQQKVAANFLYQLIKRARKYGLWVTTITQDVEDFLKSDYGKPIVSNASFQILLKQSTASIQALEKVFGLSEAEKQHLVASNIGEWLLFAGNQHVAVKILASPTETNFITTDVTWSTVE
;
A
#
# COMPACT_ATOMS: atom_id res chain seq x y z
N MET A 1 14.75 3.19 20.39
CA MET A 1 15.61 2.01 20.31
C MET A 1 14.88 0.77 19.80
N GLN A 2 13.72 0.43 20.32
CA GLN A 2 12.95 -0.75 19.88
C GLN A 2 12.53 -0.70 18.40
N GLN A 3 12.15 0.47 17.89
CA GLN A 3 11.75 0.64 16.48
C GLN A 3 12.88 0.33 15.48
N LYS A 4 14.12 0.71 15.81
CA LYS A 4 15.28 0.42 14.94
C LYS A 4 15.60 -1.07 14.89
N VAL A 5 15.46 -1.77 16.01
CA VAL A 5 15.70 -3.22 16.09
C VAL A 5 14.65 -3.98 15.26
N ALA A 6 13.37 -3.60 15.39
CA ALA A 6 12.29 -4.21 14.63
C ALA A 6 12.42 -3.95 13.12
N ALA A 7 12.76 -2.74 12.72
CA ALA A 7 12.98 -2.39 11.32
C ALA A 7 14.18 -3.14 10.71
N ASN A 8 15.27 -3.26 11.43
CA ASN A 8 16.42 -4.06 10.99
C ASN A 8 16.08 -5.55 10.87
N PHE A 9 15.33 -6.10 11.82
CA PHE A 9 14.85 -7.47 11.76
C PHE A 9 14.00 -7.71 10.52
N LEU A 10 13.03 -6.83 10.25
CA LEU A 10 12.17 -6.89 9.07
C LEU A 10 12.98 -6.81 7.77
N TYR A 11 13.93 -5.90 7.70
CA TYR A 11 14.83 -5.76 6.54
C TYR A 11 15.63 -7.04 6.28
N GLN A 12 16.23 -7.63 7.33
CA GLN A 12 16.97 -8.89 7.21
C GLN A 12 16.07 -10.05 6.80
N LEU A 13 14.85 -10.09 7.32
CA LEU A 13 13.85 -11.09 6.96
C LEU A 13 13.49 -11.00 5.48
N ILE A 14 13.17 -9.81 4.98
CA ILE A 14 12.81 -9.58 3.57
C ILE A 14 13.97 -9.96 2.64
N LYS A 15 15.18 -9.57 2.99
CA LYS A 15 16.37 -9.90 2.21
C LYS A 15 16.61 -11.40 2.09
N ARG A 16 16.26 -12.17 3.11
CA ARG A 16 16.46 -13.62 3.18
C ARG A 16 15.23 -14.43 2.78
N ALA A 17 14.06 -13.80 2.71
CA ALA A 17 12.78 -14.48 2.51
C ALA A 17 12.77 -15.40 1.28
N ARG A 18 13.30 -14.94 0.16
CA ARG A 18 13.41 -15.74 -1.07
C ARG A 18 14.17 -17.04 -0.88
N LYS A 19 15.28 -17.01 -0.12
CA LYS A 19 16.12 -18.18 0.13
C LYS A 19 15.37 -19.26 0.90
N TYR A 20 14.43 -18.87 1.74
CA TYR A 20 13.65 -19.77 2.58
C TYR A 20 12.22 -20.03 2.08
N GLY A 21 11.90 -19.59 0.88
CA GLY A 21 10.56 -19.74 0.32
C GLY A 21 9.47 -18.97 1.11
N LEU A 22 9.85 -17.89 1.79
CA LEU A 22 8.94 -17.07 2.57
C LEU A 22 8.39 -15.91 1.73
N TRP A 23 7.14 -15.61 1.94
CA TRP A 23 6.46 -14.44 1.39
C TRP A 23 6.22 -13.43 2.52
N VAL A 24 6.64 -12.20 2.32
CA VAL A 24 6.48 -11.13 3.30
C VAL A 24 5.63 -10.04 2.70
N THR A 25 4.57 -9.67 3.39
CA THR A 25 3.73 -8.52 3.05
C THR A 25 3.88 -7.45 4.13
N THR A 26 4.23 -6.25 3.72
CA THR A 26 4.30 -5.08 4.60
C THR A 26 3.17 -4.11 4.28
N ILE A 27 2.50 -3.62 5.31
CA ILE A 27 1.38 -2.68 5.18
C ILE A 27 1.71 -1.45 6.04
N THR A 28 1.58 -0.27 5.45
CA THR A 28 1.74 1.00 6.17
C THR A 28 0.68 2.00 5.78
N GLN A 29 0.22 2.79 6.72
CA GLN A 29 -0.68 3.92 6.47
C GLN A 29 0.10 5.21 6.23
N ASP A 30 1.25 5.34 6.87
CA ASP A 30 2.12 6.51 6.74
C ASP A 30 3.36 6.15 5.91
N VAL A 31 3.28 6.47 4.63
CA VAL A 31 4.37 6.19 3.68
C VAL A 31 5.56 7.11 3.93
N GLU A 32 5.33 8.36 4.32
CA GLU A 32 6.42 9.32 4.53
C GLU A 32 7.32 8.90 5.69
N ASP A 33 6.72 8.54 6.82
CA ASP A 33 7.47 8.08 7.99
C ASP A 33 8.19 6.76 7.72
N PHE A 34 7.56 5.88 6.97
CA PHE A 34 8.19 4.64 6.54
C PHE A 34 9.41 4.89 5.64
N LEU A 35 9.31 5.80 4.68
CA LEU A 35 10.39 6.13 3.75
C LEU A 35 11.52 6.98 4.38
N LYS A 36 11.26 7.69 5.47
CA LYS A 36 12.30 8.39 6.25
C LYS A 36 13.21 7.42 6.99
N SER A 37 12.76 6.21 7.24
CA SER A 37 13.60 5.20 7.89
C SER A 37 14.67 4.68 6.92
N ASP A 38 15.86 4.39 7.44
CA ASP A 38 16.99 3.84 6.66
C ASP A 38 16.64 2.49 5.99
N TYR A 39 15.60 1.83 6.49
CA TYR A 39 15.15 0.51 6.02
C TYR A 39 13.95 0.56 5.07
N GLY A 40 13.20 1.66 5.07
CA GLY A 40 11.97 1.78 4.29
C GLY A 40 12.20 1.71 2.78
N LYS A 41 13.15 2.49 2.28
CA LYS A 41 13.50 2.47 0.84
C LYS A 41 13.94 1.09 0.34
N PRO A 42 14.87 0.39 1.02
CA PRO A 42 15.25 -0.97 0.61
C PRO A 42 14.10 -1.96 0.66
N ILE A 43 13.19 -1.86 1.61
CA ILE A 43 12.00 -2.73 1.70
C ILE A 43 11.11 -2.52 0.48
N VAL A 44 10.81 -1.27 0.14
CA VAL A 44 10.02 -0.93 -1.05
C VAL A 44 10.69 -1.42 -2.33
N SER A 45 11.99 -1.18 -2.47
CA SER A 45 12.74 -1.58 -3.67
C SER A 45 12.81 -3.09 -3.89
N ASN A 46 12.73 -3.88 -2.81
CA ASN A 46 12.75 -5.34 -2.89
C ASN A 46 11.36 -5.96 -3.07
N ALA A 47 10.29 -5.18 -2.94
CA ALA A 47 8.94 -5.66 -3.14
C ALA A 47 8.64 -5.87 -4.63
N SER A 48 8.29 -7.10 -5.01
CA SER A 48 7.93 -7.44 -6.40
C SER A 48 6.56 -6.91 -6.80
N PHE A 49 5.65 -6.80 -5.82
CA PHE A 49 4.32 -6.23 -5.97
C PHE A 49 4.14 -5.11 -4.97
N GLN A 50 3.58 -4.01 -5.42
CA GLN A 50 3.27 -2.86 -4.58
C GLN A 50 1.86 -2.41 -4.88
N ILE A 51 1.09 -2.19 -3.83
CA ILE A 51 -0.30 -1.74 -3.92
C ILE A 51 -0.39 -0.37 -3.27
N LEU A 52 -0.74 0.64 -4.05
CA LEU A 52 -0.94 2.00 -3.60
C LEU A 52 -2.44 2.31 -3.55
N LEU A 53 -2.94 2.50 -2.35
CA LEU A 53 -4.30 2.95 -2.10
C LEU A 53 -4.37 4.48 -2.15
N LYS A 54 -5.57 5.03 -1.99
CA LYS A 54 -5.80 6.48 -1.95
C LYS A 54 -4.80 7.20 -1.06
N GLN A 55 -4.26 8.28 -1.57
CA GLN A 55 -3.27 9.11 -0.88
C GLN A 55 -3.77 10.56 -0.74
N SER A 56 -3.26 11.25 0.27
CA SER A 56 -3.47 12.69 0.39
C SER A 56 -2.60 13.46 -0.60
N THR A 57 -3.02 14.68 -0.93
CA THR A 57 -2.23 15.59 -1.77
C THR A 57 -0.86 15.91 -1.16
N ALA A 58 -0.74 15.89 0.16
CA ALA A 58 0.53 16.10 0.85
C ALA A 58 1.51 14.94 0.67
N SER A 59 1.02 13.70 0.73
CA SER A 59 1.86 12.50 0.64
C SER A 59 2.26 12.15 -0.80
N ILE A 60 1.51 12.63 -1.79
CA ILE A 60 1.69 12.21 -3.19
C ILE A 60 3.07 12.61 -3.75
N GLN A 61 3.64 13.71 -3.30
CA GLN A 61 4.95 14.17 -3.75
C GLN A 61 6.09 13.26 -3.26
N ALA A 62 5.98 12.74 -2.04
CA ALA A 62 6.94 11.78 -1.51
C ALA A 62 6.87 10.45 -2.28
N LEU A 63 5.66 10.01 -2.61
CA LEU A 63 5.41 8.81 -3.41
C LEU A 63 5.92 8.94 -4.84
N GLU A 64 5.72 10.09 -5.47
CA GLU A 64 6.21 10.36 -6.82
C GLU A 64 7.71 10.09 -6.94
N LYS A 65 8.50 10.57 -6.00
CA LYS A 65 9.96 10.39 -6.00
C LYS A 65 10.41 8.94 -5.83
N VAL A 66 9.64 8.15 -5.11
CA VAL A 66 10.01 6.77 -4.77
C VAL A 66 9.50 5.79 -5.81
N PHE A 67 8.27 5.97 -6.28
CA PHE A 67 7.60 5.06 -7.21
C PHE A 67 7.64 5.51 -8.67
N GLY A 68 8.13 6.72 -8.94
CA GLY A 68 8.17 7.26 -10.30
C GLY A 68 6.79 7.46 -10.91
N LEU A 69 5.85 8.01 -10.12
CA LEU A 69 4.47 8.21 -10.56
C LEU A 69 4.37 9.22 -11.69
N SER A 70 3.60 8.90 -12.72
CA SER A 70 3.18 9.85 -13.73
C SER A 70 2.10 10.81 -13.18
N GLU A 71 1.87 11.92 -13.87
CA GLU A 71 0.84 12.88 -13.47
C GLU A 71 -0.55 12.25 -13.42
N ALA A 72 -0.88 11.41 -14.38
CA ALA A 72 -2.14 10.68 -14.40
C ALA A 72 -2.29 9.72 -13.21
N GLU A 73 -1.23 9.02 -12.83
CA GLU A 73 -1.23 8.11 -11.67
C GLU A 73 -1.38 8.87 -10.35
N LYS A 74 -0.75 10.02 -10.22
CA LYS A 74 -0.91 10.90 -9.05
C LYS A 74 -2.36 11.35 -8.90
N GLN A 75 -2.95 11.83 -9.98
CA GLN A 75 -4.36 12.25 -9.99
C GLN A 75 -5.29 11.08 -9.66
N HIS A 76 -5.02 9.90 -10.21
CA HIS A 76 -5.80 8.70 -9.91
C HIS A 76 -5.75 8.36 -8.42
N LEU A 77 -4.56 8.36 -7.80
CA LEU A 77 -4.42 8.05 -6.38
C LEU A 77 -5.11 9.06 -5.45
N VAL A 78 -5.06 10.34 -5.78
CA VAL A 78 -5.72 11.39 -4.99
C VAL A 78 -7.24 11.31 -5.14
N ALA A 79 -7.73 11.05 -6.35
CA ALA A 79 -9.15 11.00 -6.67
C ALA A 79 -9.80 9.63 -6.45
N SER A 80 -9.03 8.60 -6.09
CA SER A 80 -9.52 7.22 -5.93
C SER A 80 -10.71 7.13 -4.97
N ASN A 81 -11.70 6.36 -5.38
CA ASN A 81 -12.82 5.95 -4.55
C ASN A 81 -12.52 4.62 -3.84
N ILE A 82 -13.48 4.17 -3.03
CA ILE A 82 -13.40 2.87 -2.37
C ILE A 82 -13.25 1.77 -3.44
N GLY A 83 -12.27 0.89 -3.24
CA GLY A 83 -11.98 -0.22 -4.16
C GLY A 83 -11.08 0.15 -5.34
N GLU A 84 -10.68 1.40 -5.50
CA GLU A 84 -9.75 1.83 -6.54
C GLU A 84 -8.32 1.97 -5.99
N TRP A 85 -7.36 1.44 -6.73
CA TRP A 85 -5.95 1.45 -6.34
C TRP A 85 -5.03 1.24 -7.54
N LEU A 86 -3.73 1.46 -7.34
CA LEU A 86 -2.70 1.16 -8.33
C LEU A 86 -1.90 -0.07 -7.92
N LEU A 87 -1.70 -0.98 -8.86
CA LEU A 87 -0.81 -2.13 -8.74
C LEU A 87 0.47 -1.85 -9.52
N PHE A 88 1.59 -2.02 -8.85
CA PHE A 88 2.90 -2.06 -9.46
C PHE A 88 3.43 -3.49 -9.43
N ALA A 89 3.69 -4.04 -10.60
CA ALA A 89 4.22 -5.38 -10.78
C ALA A 89 5.44 -5.31 -11.70
N GLY A 90 6.63 -5.30 -11.14
CA GLY A 90 7.86 -5.04 -11.89
C GLY A 90 7.82 -3.65 -12.52
N ASN A 91 7.91 -3.57 -13.84
CA ASN A 91 7.87 -2.31 -14.60
C ASN A 91 6.45 -1.93 -15.08
N GLN A 92 5.44 -2.69 -14.70
CA GLN A 92 4.06 -2.45 -15.13
C GLN A 92 3.26 -1.79 -14.01
N HIS A 93 2.51 -0.76 -14.36
CA HIS A 93 1.59 -0.05 -13.50
C HIS A 93 0.17 -0.26 -14.03
N VAL A 94 -0.74 -0.70 -13.18
CA VAL A 94 -2.11 -1.01 -13.55
C VAL A 94 -3.07 -0.36 -12.55
N ALA A 95 -4.02 0.42 -13.07
CA ALA A 95 -5.13 0.92 -12.28
C ALA A 95 -6.16 -0.22 -12.10
N VAL A 96 -6.52 -0.50 -10.87
CA VAL A 96 -7.43 -1.58 -10.51
C VAL A 96 -8.64 -1.02 -9.77
N LYS A 97 -9.79 -1.56 -10.09
CA LYS A 97 -11.03 -1.32 -9.37
C LYS A 97 -11.65 -2.66 -8.99
N ILE A 98 -11.85 -2.86 -7.71
CA ILE A 98 -12.54 -4.03 -7.19
C ILE A 98 -14.00 -3.68 -6.94
N LEU A 99 -14.90 -4.49 -7.49
CA LEU A 99 -16.32 -4.39 -7.27
C LEU A 99 -16.77 -5.59 -6.43
N ALA A 100 -17.30 -5.30 -5.25
CA ALA A 100 -17.90 -6.33 -4.42
C ALA A 100 -19.24 -6.78 -5.02
N SER A 101 -19.54 -8.09 -4.97
CA SER A 101 -20.86 -8.58 -5.31
C SER A 101 -21.92 -8.09 -4.31
N PRO A 102 -23.21 -8.04 -4.69
CA PRO A 102 -24.27 -7.65 -3.74
C PRO A 102 -24.28 -8.48 -2.45
N THR A 103 -23.96 -9.76 -2.55
CA THR A 103 -23.85 -10.66 -1.39
C THR A 103 -22.67 -10.29 -0.48
N GLU A 104 -21.50 -10.00 -1.05
CA GLU A 104 -20.31 -9.59 -0.30
C GLU A 104 -20.49 -8.23 0.36
N THR A 105 -21.19 -7.29 -0.29
CA THR A 105 -21.44 -5.95 0.24
C THR A 105 -22.12 -5.99 1.60
N ASN A 106 -23.02 -6.95 1.84
CA ASN A 106 -23.69 -7.13 3.11
C ASN A 106 -22.76 -7.49 4.27
N PHE A 107 -21.58 -8.05 3.97
CA PHE A 107 -20.61 -8.49 4.98
C PHE A 107 -19.43 -7.57 5.16
N ILE A 108 -19.07 -6.80 4.14
CA ILE A 108 -17.84 -6.00 4.12
C ILE A 108 -18.10 -4.49 4.23
N THR A 109 -19.36 -4.04 4.23
CA THR A 109 -19.66 -2.61 4.38
C THR A 109 -19.26 -2.11 5.75
N THR A 110 -18.54 -0.99 5.78
CA THR A 110 -18.21 -0.25 6.99
C THR A 110 -19.20 0.89 7.27
N ASP A 111 -20.16 1.08 6.38
CA ASP A 111 -21.23 2.04 6.60
C ASP A 111 -22.11 1.56 7.75
N VAL A 112 -21.96 2.25 8.87
CA VAL A 112 -22.86 2.05 10.02
C VAL A 112 -24.18 2.70 9.68
N THR A 113 -24.97 2.04 8.85
CA THR A 113 -26.40 2.34 8.82
C THR A 113 -26.99 1.82 10.11
N TRP A 114 -27.28 2.71 11.02
CA TRP A 114 -28.15 2.40 12.14
C TRP A 114 -29.49 2.02 11.53
N SER A 115 -29.65 0.75 11.20
CA SER A 115 -30.98 0.22 11.01
C SER A 115 -31.65 0.35 12.36
N THR A 116 -32.52 1.31 12.49
CA THR A 116 -33.53 1.30 13.56
C THR A 116 -34.21 -0.05 13.43
N VAL A 117 -33.84 -0.95 14.32
CA VAL A 117 -34.61 -2.18 14.55
C VAL A 117 -35.87 -1.72 15.25
N GLU A 118 -36.91 -1.54 14.46
CA GLU A 118 -38.25 -1.51 15.05
C GLU A 118 -38.64 -2.91 15.50
#